data_fc258131e80a9570446652612d3dcc78
#
_entry.id   fc258131e80a9570446652612d3dcc78
#
_cell.length_a   1.000
_cell.length_b   1.000
_cell.length_c   1.000
_cell.angle_alpha   90.00
_cell.angle_beta   90.00
_cell.angle_gamma   90.00
#
_symmetry.space_group_name_H-M   'P 1'
#
loop_
_entity.id
_entity.type
_entity.pdbx_description
1 polymer ?
#
loop_
_entity_poly.entity_id
_entity_poly.type
_entity_poly.pdbx_seq_one_letter_code
_entity_poly.pdbx_strand_id
1 'polypeptide(L)'
;MLIQWFPGHMEKTKRLIIEHLKAVDVAAELLDARIPLASANPMVEELLSGKPRIVILNKADLADPEMTKAWESYYKRKGVAAVSMSCGNGKDKKKFLRLIKEAAGPMLEKWKRRGLKTRSARIMILGIPNVGKSTLINFISGTAAARTANTPGHTRGKQWVRLSQGLDLLDTPGVLWPKFEDQVAALCLAATGAIAGDVFDADTVVPELMRVLARTAPDALREKYGIEDAAADPQILLAQAGKRRGCILPGGAIDYARAQTMILNDFRSGKLGRITLDAVPAEEV
;
A
#
# COMPACT_ATOMS: atom_id res chain seq x y z
N MET A 1 -20.02 -9.28 -7.78
CA MET A 1 -19.19 -9.78 -8.76
C MET A 1 -17.75 -9.18 -8.82
N LEU A 2 -16.96 -9.97 -9.11
CA LEU A 2 -15.53 -10.25 -8.94
C LEU A 2 -14.62 -9.31 -9.72
N ILE A 3 -13.74 -8.64 -8.99
CA ILE A 3 -12.61 -7.97 -9.60
C ILE A 3 -11.68 -9.06 -10.12
N GLN A 4 -11.54 -9.19 -11.43
CA GLN A 4 -10.62 -10.12 -12.07
C GLN A 4 -9.41 -9.36 -12.59
N TRP A 5 -8.23 -9.72 -12.13
CA TRP A 5 -6.97 -9.24 -12.67
C TRP A 5 -6.33 -10.31 -13.55
N PHE A 6 -5.93 -9.97 -14.78
CA PHE A 6 -5.47 -10.95 -15.77
C PHE A 6 -4.02 -11.44 -15.54
N PRO A 7 -3.79 -12.78 -15.66
CA PRO A 7 -2.52 -13.41 -15.27
C PRO A 7 -1.32 -13.20 -16.21
N GLY A 8 -1.52 -12.73 -17.45
CA GLY A 8 -0.50 -12.76 -18.49
C GLY A 8 0.81 -12.00 -18.19
N HIS A 9 0.77 -11.00 -17.32
CA HIS A 9 1.97 -10.24 -16.94
C HIS A 9 2.67 -10.79 -15.69
N MET A 10 2.09 -11.69 -14.97
CA MET A 10 2.51 -12.11 -13.62
C MET A 10 3.64 -13.11 -13.60
N GLU A 11 3.58 -14.13 -14.44
CA GLU A 11 4.71 -15.06 -14.59
C GLU A 11 5.99 -14.30 -14.96
N LYS A 12 5.86 -13.33 -15.88
CA LYS A 12 6.97 -12.44 -16.24
C LYS A 12 7.46 -11.63 -15.05
N THR A 13 6.54 -11.11 -14.26
CA THR A 13 6.86 -10.30 -13.06
C THR A 13 7.46 -11.16 -11.95
N LYS A 14 6.92 -12.36 -11.71
CA LYS A 14 7.49 -13.34 -10.75
C LYS A 14 8.93 -13.70 -11.12
N ARG A 15 9.19 -14.03 -12.37
CA ARG A 15 10.55 -14.31 -12.87
C ARG A 15 11.49 -13.12 -12.68
N LEU A 16 10.99 -11.91 -12.95
CA LEU A 16 11.75 -10.67 -12.76
C LEU A 16 12.11 -10.45 -11.28
N ILE A 17 11.15 -10.67 -10.36
CA ILE A 17 11.40 -10.58 -8.92
C ILE A 17 12.45 -11.58 -8.49
N ILE A 18 12.33 -12.85 -8.89
CA ILE A 18 13.30 -13.91 -8.56
C ILE A 18 14.69 -13.55 -9.07
N GLU A 19 14.80 -13.03 -10.30
CA GLU A 19 16.06 -12.56 -10.86
C GLU A 19 16.66 -11.40 -10.06
N HIS A 20 15.83 -10.43 -9.66
CA HIS A 20 16.26 -9.28 -8.88
C HIS A 20 16.67 -9.68 -7.46
N LEU A 21 15.96 -10.62 -6.85
CA LEU A 21 16.30 -11.12 -5.51
C LEU A 21 17.70 -11.71 -5.42
N LYS A 22 18.22 -12.31 -6.52
CA LYS A 22 19.60 -12.79 -6.55
C LYS A 22 20.64 -11.69 -6.40
N ALA A 23 20.31 -10.47 -6.81
CA ALA A 23 21.22 -9.32 -6.84
C ALA A 23 21.11 -8.42 -5.60
N VAL A 24 20.14 -8.64 -4.70
CA VAL A 24 19.88 -7.79 -3.54
C VAL A 24 20.15 -8.51 -2.22
N ASP A 25 20.39 -7.74 -1.21
CA ASP A 25 20.84 -8.18 0.10
C ASP A 25 19.71 -8.13 1.15
N VAL A 26 18.81 -7.16 1.01
CA VAL A 26 17.64 -6.95 1.88
C VAL A 26 16.42 -6.69 1.00
N ALA A 27 15.28 -7.22 1.36
CA ALA A 27 14.00 -6.90 0.75
C ALA A 27 13.17 -6.02 1.68
N ALA A 28 12.71 -4.87 1.18
CA ALA A 28 11.78 -3.99 1.85
C ALA A 28 10.42 -4.09 1.19
N GLU A 29 9.45 -4.68 1.89
CA GLU A 29 8.07 -4.75 1.42
C GLU A 29 7.29 -3.53 1.87
N LEU A 30 6.78 -2.80 0.90
CA LEU A 30 6.00 -1.59 1.12
C LEU A 30 4.52 -1.92 1.08
N LEU A 31 3.84 -1.74 2.19
CA LEU A 31 2.41 -1.93 2.38
C LEU A 31 1.70 -0.57 2.52
N ASP A 32 0.45 -0.50 2.12
CA ASP A 32 -0.39 0.67 2.40
C ASP A 32 -0.96 0.53 3.82
N ALA A 33 -0.65 1.46 4.71
CA ALA A 33 -1.05 1.40 6.12
C ALA A 33 -2.57 1.42 6.33
N ARG A 34 -3.35 1.80 5.31
CA ARG A 34 -4.81 1.74 5.33
C ARG A 34 -5.36 0.33 5.10
N ILE A 35 -4.56 -0.52 4.46
CA ILE A 35 -4.92 -1.88 4.05
C ILE A 35 -3.71 -2.83 4.16
N PRO A 36 -3.07 -2.97 5.34
CA PRO A 36 -1.82 -3.73 5.47
C PRO A 36 -1.94 -5.19 5.04
N LEU A 37 -3.04 -5.86 5.38
CA LEU A 37 -3.30 -7.25 4.98
C LEU A 37 -3.52 -7.36 3.46
N ALA A 38 -4.46 -6.58 2.94
CA ALA A 38 -4.81 -6.61 1.53
C ALA A 38 -3.68 -6.12 0.61
N SER A 39 -2.73 -5.33 1.11
CA SER A 39 -1.56 -4.89 0.34
C SER A 39 -0.35 -5.81 0.46
N ALA A 40 -0.34 -6.75 1.40
CA ALA A 40 0.70 -7.77 1.53
C ALA A 40 0.55 -8.81 0.40
N ASN A 41 1.65 -9.10 -0.28
CA ASN A 41 1.63 -10.08 -1.37
C ASN A 41 2.09 -11.45 -0.84
N PRO A 42 1.21 -12.47 -0.80
CA PRO A 42 1.56 -13.80 -0.30
C PRO A 42 2.78 -14.42 -1.01
N MET A 43 2.94 -14.17 -2.31
CA MET A 43 4.09 -14.66 -3.08
C MET A 43 5.41 -14.05 -2.62
N VAL A 44 5.41 -12.83 -2.06
CA VAL A 44 6.62 -12.17 -1.58
C VAL A 44 7.19 -12.94 -0.40
N GLU A 45 6.35 -13.43 0.50
CA GLU A 45 6.79 -14.22 1.66
C GLU A 45 7.52 -15.51 1.25
N GLU A 46 6.97 -16.24 0.28
CA GLU A 46 7.60 -17.44 -0.27
C GLU A 46 8.92 -17.13 -0.98
N LEU A 47 8.93 -16.08 -1.81
CA LEU A 47 10.09 -15.71 -2.61
C LEU A 47 11.25 -15.16 -1.77
N LEU A 48 10.97 -14.57 -0.61
CA LEU A 48 11.96 -13.99 0.29
C LEU A 48 12.54 -14.98 1.29
N SER A 49 12.17 -16.26 1.25
CA SER A 49 12.69 -17.25 2.20
C SER A 49 14.22 -17.20 2.26
N GLY A 50 14.75 -17.00 3.46
CA GLY A 50 16.20 -16.91 3.72
C GLY A 50 16.86 -15.55 3.47
N LYS A 51 16.12 -14.51 3.08
CA LYS A 51 16.63 -13.13 3.00
C LYS A 51 16.08 -12.24 4.11
N PRO A 52 16.88 -11.30 4.64
CA PRO A 52 16.36 -10.27 5.54
C PRO A 52 15.19 -9.52 4.89
N ARG A 53 14.03 -9.57 5.54
CA ARG A 53 12.80 -8.85 5.13
C ARG A 53 12.49 -7.77 6.15
N ILE A 54 12.11 -6.60 5.67
CA ILE A 54 11.51 -5.54 6.48
C ILE A 54 10.18 -5.15 5.88
N VAL A 55 9.26 -4.71 6.71
CA VAL A 55 7.94 -4.21 6.31
C VAL A 55 7.86 -2.71 6.57
N ILE A 56 7.32 -1.98 5.60
CA ILE A 56 7.13 -0.55 5.69
C ILE A 56 5.65 -0.26 5.48
N LEU A 57 4.96 0.20 6.53
CA LEU A 57 3.58 0.65 6.48
C LEU A 57 3.57 2.10 6.00
N ASN A 58 3.47 2.29 4.69
CA ASN A 58 3.48 3.62 4.06
C ASN A 58 2.10 4.29 4.11
N LYS A 59 2.06 5.59 3.89
CA LYS A 59 0.87 6.45 4.00
C LYS A 59 0.24 6.39 5.40
N ALA A 60 1.06 6.27 6.42
CA ALA A 60 0.63 6.22 7.82
C ALA A 60 -0.09 7.50 8.28
N ASP A 61 0.09 8.60 7.55
CA ASP A 61 -0.65 9.85 7.69
C ASP A 61 -2.14 9.73 7.31
N LEU A 62 -2.50 8.75 6.48
CA LEU A 62 -3.87 8.47 6.02
C LEU A 62 -4.54 7.31 6.78
N ALA A 63 -3.80 6.58 7.59
CA ALA A 63 -4.24 5.39 8.31
C ALA A 63 -4.55 5.69 9.78
N ASP A 64 -5.40 4.89 10.40
CA ASP A 64 -5.66 4.93 11.83
C ASP A 64 -4.36 4.69 12.62
N PRO A 65 -4.00 5.58 13.59
CA PRO A 65 -2.73 5.48 14.31
C PRO A 65 -2.66 4.28 15.25
N GLU A 66 -3.75 3.88 15.87
CA GLU A 66 -3.76 2.74 16.79
C GLU A 66 -3.68 1.42 16.01
N MET A 67 -4.43 1.32 14.90
CA MET A 67 -4.33 0.18 14.00
C MET A 67 -2.93 0.08 13.38
N THR A 68 -2.32 1.21 13.03
CA THR A 68 -0.95 1.24 12.51
C THR A 68 0.05 0.67 13.52
N LYS A 69 -0.04 1.04 14.81
CA LYS A 69 0.78 0.48 15.89
C LYS A 69 0.51 -1.02 16.11
N ALA A 70 -0.75 -1.43 16.03
CA ALA A 70 -1.14 -2.84 16.17
C ALA A 70 -0.51 -3.68 15.05
N TRP A 71 -0.49 -3.18 13.82
CA TRP A 71 0.16 -3.83 12.68
C TRP A 71 1.69 -3.87 12.80
N GLU A 72 2.36 -2.82 13.29
CA GLU A 72 3.79 -2.87 13.59
C GLU A 72 4.09 -3.97 14.63
N SER A 73 3.26 -4.07 15.67
CA SER A 73 3.38 -5.09 16.70
C SER A 73 3.15 -6.50 16.18
N TYR A 74 2.18 -6.68 15.27
CA TYR A 74 1.90 -7.95 14.59
C TYR A 74 3.11 -8.46 13.82
N TYR A 75 3.72 -7.63 12.97
CA TYR A 75 4.91 -8.02 12.22
C TYR A 75 6.10 -8.31 13.13
N LYS A 76 6.27 -7.52 14.21
CA LYS A 76 7.32 -7.75 15.21
C LYS A 76 7.18 -9.12 15.88
N ARG A 77 5.95 -9.54 16.26
CA ARG A 77 5.69 -10.88 16.80
C ARG A 77 6.01 -11.98 15.81
N LYS A 78 5.80 -11.76 14.52
CA LYS A 78 6.21 -12.67 13.44
C LYS A 78 7.73 -12.65 13.15
N GLY A 79 8.53 -11.93 13.93
CA GLY A 79 9.98 -11.83 13.73
C GLY A 79 10.38 -10.95 12.54
N VAL A 80 9.45 -10.17 11.98
CA VAL A 80 9.70 -9.26 10.85
C VAL A 80 9.79 -7.83 11.39
N ALA A 81 10.89 -7.16 11.12
CA ALA A 81 11.05 -5.76 11.50
C ALA A 81 10.10 -4.88 10.66
N ALA A 82 9.32 -4.03 11.33
CA ALA A 82 8.34 -3.16 10.68
C ALA A 82 8.47 -1.71 11.15
N VAL A 83 8.12 -0.78 10.27
CA VAL A 83 8.06 0.65 10.58
C VAL A 83 6.95 1.33 9.77
N SER A 84 6.16 2.16 10.43
CA SER A 84 5.22 3.06 9.77
C SER A 84 5.93 4.34 9.31
N MET A 85 5.51 4.86 8.15
CA MET A 85 6.06 6.10 7.64
C MET A 85 5.11 6.86 6.72
N SER A 86 5.39 8.17 6.61
CA SER A 86 4.77 9.08 5.65
C SER A 86 5.86 9.76 4.84
N CYS A 87 5.77 9.70 3.52
CA CYS A 87 6.69 10.42 2.65
C CYS A 87 6.53 11.94 2.86
N GLY A 88 7.63 12.63 3.20
CA GLY A 88 7.65 14.04 3.60
C GLY A 88 8.05 14.27 5.07
N ASN A 89 7.92 13.26 5.93
CA ASN A 89 8.33 13.35 7.32
C ASN A 89 9.80 12.96 7.52
N GLY A 90 10.68 13.94 7.80
CA GLY A 90 12.12 13.70 7.98
C GLY A 90 12.48 12.73 9.13
N LYS A 91 11.63 12.63 10.17
CA LYS A 91 11.81 11.65 11.26
C LYS A 91 11.63 10.22 10.74
N ASP A 92 10.66 10.01 9.86
CA ASP A 92 10.38 8.70 9.27
C ASP A 92 11.51 8.25 8.32
N LYS A 93 12.11 9.19 7.57
CA LYS A 93 13.32 8.93 6.79
C LYS A 93 14.45 8.37 7.65
N LYS A 94 14.68 8.96 8.83
CA LYS A 94 15.72 8.49 9.77
C LYS A 94 15.39 7.09 10.31
N LYS A 95 14.13 6.81 10.66
CA LYS A 95 13.67 5.49 11.11
C LYS A 95 13.90 4.43 10.04
N PHE A 96 13.48 4.70 8.82
CA PHE A 96 13.66 3.82 7.67
C PHE A 96 15.15 3.48 7.44
N LEU A 97 16.01 4.49 7.37
CA LEU A 97 17.45 4.28 7.14
C LEU A 97 18.11 3.49 8.28
N ARG A 98 17.68 3.68 9.53
CA ARG A 98 18.15 2.89 10.67
C ARG A 98 17.72 1.43 10.51
N LEU A 99 16.44 1.16 10.23
CA LEU A 99 15.91 -0.19 10.09
C LEU A 99 16.63 -0.97 8.97
N ILE A 100 16.87 -0.33 7.83
CA ILE A 100 17.63 -0.95 6.73
C ILE A 100 19.06 -1.27 7.14
N LYS A 101 19.73 -0.36 7.85
CA LYS A 101 21.11 -0.59 8.31
C LYS A 101 21.17 -1.74 9.31
N GLU A 102 20.20 -1.84 10.21
CA GLU A 102 20.08 -2.95 11.15
C GLU A 102 19.87 -4.28 10.41
N ALA A 103 18.96 -4.33 9.44
CA ALA A 103 18.70 -5.52 8.63
C ALA A 103 19.90 -5.95 7.76
N ALA A 104 20.66 -4.98 7.22
CA ALA A 104 21.85 -5.23 6.42
C ALA A 104 23.10 -5.52 7.26
N GLY A 105 23.08 -5.19 8.55
CA GLY A 105 24.25 -5.23 9.46
C GLY A 105 25.03 -6.55 9.44
N PRO A 106 24.40 -7.71 9.68
CA PRO A 106 25.08 -9.00 9.71
C PRO A 106 25.88 -9.29 8.42
N MET A 107 25.32 -8.87 7.30
CA MET A 107 25.95 -9.09 5.99
C MET A 107 27.09 -8.09 5.73
N LEU A 108 26.91 -6.82 6.09
CA LEU A 108 27.96 -5.81 5.99
C LEU A 108 29.19 -6.20 6.84
N GLU A 109 28.97 -6.72 8.05
CA GLU A 109 30.03 -7.23 8.91
C GLU A 109 30.75 -8.43 8.28
N LYS A 110 30.01 -9.38 7.66
CA LYS A 110 30.60 -10.51 6.94
C LYS A 110 31.49 -10.04 5.79
N TRP A 111 31.09 -9.00 5.06
CA TRP A 111 31.91 -8.45 3.98
C TRP A 111 33.15 -7.72 4.47
N LYS A 112 33.04 -6.94 5.54
CA LYS A 112 34.20 -6.31 6.18
C LYS A 112 35.26 -7.34 6.56
N ARG A 113 34.84 -8.45 7.20
CA ARG A 113 35.75 -9.56 7.56
C ARG A 113 36.42 -10.20 6.34
N ARG A 114 35.80 -10.15 5.17
CA ARG A 114 36.34 -10.65 3.89
C ARG A 114 37.15 -9.60 3.13
N GLY A 115 37.41 -8.44 3.70
CA GLY A 115 38.16 -7.36 3.06
C GLY A 115 37.37 -6.51 2.05
N LEU A 116 36.07 -6.75 1.88
CA LEU A 116 35.20 -6.03 0.93
C LEU A 116 34.62 -4.74 1.56
N LYS A 117 35.48 -3.76 1.78
CA LYS A 117 35.12 -2.52 2.54
C LYS A 117 34.24 -1.53 1.77
N THR A 118 34.12 -1.63 0.45
CA THR A 118 33.49 -0.60 -0.40
C THR A 118 32.15 -1.00 -1.01
N ARG A 119 31.61 -2.16 -0.67
CA ARG A 119 30.34 -2.63 -1.25
C ARG A 119 29.15 -2.01 -0.52
N SER A 120 28.27 -1.35 -1.28
CA SER A 120 26.95 -0.89 -0.80
C SER A 120 26.01 -2.07 -0.56
N ALA A 121 25.18 -1.98 0.47
CA ALA A 121 24.06 -2.91 0.64
C ALA A 121 22.97 -2.59 -0.39
N ARG A 122 22.52 -3.63 -1.10
CA ARG A 122 21.51 -3.55 -2.14
C ARG A 122 20.15 -3.90 -1.58
N ILE A 123 19.22 -2.98 -1.67
CA ILE A 123 17.87 -3.10 -1.14
C ILE A 123 16.88 -3.10 -2.29
N MET A 124 15.99 -4.08 -2.33
CA MET A 124 14.88 -4.12 -3.26
C MET A 124 13.62 -3.60 -2.58
N ILE A 125 12.93 -2.65 -3.20
CA ILE A 125 11.63 -2.17 -2.74
C ILE A 125 10.54 -2.94 -3.49
N LEU A 126 9.76 -3.72 -2.77
CA LEU A 126 8.62 -4.49 -3.27
C LEU A 126 7.30 -3.85 -2.80
N GLY A 127 6.23 -4.10 -3.51
CA GLY A 127 4.88 -3.69 -3.10
C GLY A 127 3.93 -3.56 -4.28
N ILE A 128 2.65 -3.45 -3.98
CA ILE A 128 1.58 -3.29 -4.95
C ILE A 128 1.71 -1.99 -5.77
N PRO A 129 1.01 -1.86 -6.90
CA PRO A 129 0.92 -0.57 -7.61
C PRO A 129 0.38 0.53 -6.68
N ASN A 130 0.79 1.77 -6.92
CA ASN A 130 0.35 2.97 -6.21
C ASN A 130 0.53 2.98 -4.68
N VAL A 131 1.26 2.00 -4.10
CA VAL A 131 1.59 1.98 -2.68
C VAL A 131 2.59 3.08 -2.29
N GLY A 132 3.27 3.69 -3.27
CA GLY A 132 4.20 4.81 -3.07
C GLY A 132 5.68 4.45 -3.17
N LYS A 133 6.05 3.35 -3.87
CA LYS A 133 7.46 2.93 -4.04
C LYS A 133 8.37 4.03 -4.58
N SER A 134 8.05 4.57 -5.74
CA SER A 134 8.87 5.62 -6.38
C SER A 134 8.85 6.92 -5.56
N THR A 135 7.74 7.23 -4.88
CA THR A 135 7.67 8.37 -3.95
C THR A 135 8.60 8.16 -2.76
N LEU A 136 8.62 6.96 -2.18
CA LEU A 136 9.53 6.60 -1.10
C LEU A 136 10.99 6.72 -1.54
N ILE A 137 11.33 6.17 -2.71
CA ILE A 137 12.70 6.22 -3.25
C ILE A 137 13.14 7.68 -3.43
N ASN A 138 12.30 8.53 -4.02
CA ASN A 138 12.59 9.95 -4.19
C ASN A 138 12.73 10.67 -2.85
N PHE A 139 11.86 10.38 -1.90
CA PHE A 139 11.93 10.96 -0.55
C PHE A 139 13.22 10.56 0.18
N ILE A 140 13.64 9.29 0.08
CA ILE A 140 14.85 8.82 0.74
C ILE A 140 16.11 9.32 0.04
N SER A 141 16.14 9.34 -1.29
CA SER A 141 17.29 9.85 -2.07
C SER A 141 17.45 11.37 -1.95
N GLY A 142 16.37 12.09 -1.71
CA GLY A 142 16.34 13.56 -1.74
C GLY A 142 16.37 14.15 -3.15
N THR A 143 16.17 13.34 -4.17
CA THR A 143 16.18 13.73 -5.59
C THR A 143 15.03 13.05 -6.33
N ALA A 144 14.62 13.59 -7.48
CA ALA A 144 13.64 12.93 -8.35
C ALA A 144 14.28 11.75 -9.15
N ALA A 145 14.87 10.81 -8.41
CA ALA A 145 15.62 9.70 -8.99
C ALA A 145 14.71 8.61 -9.60
N ALA A 146 13.46 8.47 -9.13
CA ALA A 146 12.49 7.54 -9.66
C ALA A 146 11.28 8.29 -10.26
N ARG A 147 10.72 7.74 -11.34
CA ARG A 147 9.51 8.32 -11.97
C ARG A 147 8.29 8.02 -11.11
N THR A 148 7.52 9.05 -10.78
CA THR A 148 6.27 8.92 -10.03
C THR A 148 5.08 9.21 -10.93
N ALA A 149 4.03 8.39 -10.88
CA ALA A 149 2.73 8.65 -11.47
C ALA A 149 1.64 7.90 -10.69
N ASN A 150 0.43 8.42 -10.74
CA ASN A 150 -0.73 7.80 -10.11
C ASN A 150 -1.37 6.69 -10.96
N THR A 151 -0.71 6.31 -12.07
CA THR A 151 -1.19 5.26 -12.97
C THR A 151 -0.47 3.95 -12.66
N PRO A 152 -1.19 2.83 -12.43
CA PRO A 152 -0.60 1.52 -12.21
C PRO A 152 0.31 1.10 -13.38
N GLY A 153 1.46 0.47 -13.09
CA GLY A 153 2.39 -0.03 -14.11
C GLY A 153 3.32 1.02 -14.72
N HIS A 154 3.45 2.20 -14.13
CA HIS A 154 4.29 3.29 -14.66
C HIS A 154 5.80 2.96 -14.66
N THR A 155 6.30 2.22 -13.64
CA THR A 155 7.70 1.78 -13.57
C THR A 155 7.90 0.56 -14.48
N ARG A 156 8.65 0.72 -15.59
CA ARG A 156 8.79 -0.31 -16.64
C ARG A 156 10.14 -1.04 -16.65
N GLY A 157 11.09 -0.72 -15.74
CA GLY A 157 12.44 -1.30 -15.79
C GLY A 157 13.18 -1.24 -14.47
N LYS A 158 14.38 -1.83 -14.45
CA LYS A 158 15.32 -1.79 -13.32
C LYS A 158 15.90 -0.38 -13.20
N GLN A 159 15.74 0.24 -12.06
CA GLN A 159 16.41 1.50 -11.76
C GLN A 159 17.12 1.40 -10.42
N TRP A 160 18.45 1.49 -10.42
CA TRP A 160 19.24 1.59 -9.21
C TRP A 160 19.38 3.05 -8.80
N VAL A 161 19.02 3.33 -7.56
CA VAL A 161 19.19 4.64 -6.94
C VAL A 161 20.24 4.52 -5.85
N ARG A 162 21.38 5.14 -6.06
CA ARG A 162 22.49 5.15 -5.10
C ARG A 162 22.23 6.15 -3.98
N LEU A 163 22.29 5.70 -2.74
CA LEU A 163 22.15 6.55 -1.56
C LEU A 163 23.52 6.89 -0.94
N SER A 164 23.60 8.05 -0.31
CA SER A 164 24.84 8.60 0.27
C SER A 164 25.41 7.84 1.47
N GLN A 165 24.88 6.69 1.83
CA GLN A 165 25.26 5.96 3.06
C GLN A 165 25.66 4.50 2.82
N GLY A 166 26.18 4.20 1.63
CA GLY A 166 26.54 2.81 1.27
C GLY A 166 25.33 1.91 1.07
N LEU A 167 24.21 2.47 0.61
CA LEU A 167 22.96 1.79 0.30
C LEU A 167 22.59 2.06 -1.16
N ASP A 168 22.24 1.02 -1.89
CA ASP A 168 21.68 1.10 -3.24
C ASP A 168 20.23 0.57 -3.21
N LEU A 169 19.28 1.39 -3.64
CA LEU A 169 17.87 0.99 -3.75
C LEU A 169 17.56 0.55 -5.17
N LEU A 170 16.84 -0.55 -5.30
CA LEU A 170 16.28 -1.01 -6.56
C LEU A 170 14.78 -0.69 -6.61
N ASP A 171 14.39 0.21 -7.52
CA ASP A 171 12.98 0.41 -7.83
C ASP A 171 12.47 -0.73 -8.71
N THR A 172 11.32 -1.28 -8.33
CA THR A 172 10.69 -2.37 -9.05
C THR A 172 9.28 -1.99 -9.46
N PRO A 173 8.77 -2.54 -10.59
CA PRO A 173 7.36 -2.43 -10.92
C PRO A 173 6.47 -2.87 -9.76
N GLY A 174 5.29 -2.25 -9.63
CA GLY A 174 4.28 -2.71 -8.69
C GLY A 174 3.76 -4.10 -9.07
N VAL A 175 3.66 -4.98 -8.08
CA VAL A 175 3.26 -6.37 -8.28
C VAL A 175 1.98 -6.65 -7.55
N LEU A 176 0.93 -6.98 -8.29
CA LEU A 176 -0.29 -7.59 -7.77
C LEU A 176 -0.23 -9.09 -8.05
N TRP A 177 -0.90 -9.89 -7.23
CA TRP A 177 -1.04 -11.34 -7.45
C TRP A 177 -2.28 -11.67 -8.30
N PRO A 178 -2.31 -12.85 -8.99
CA PRO A 178 -3.25 -13.10 -10.09
C PRO A 178 -4.69 -13.31 -9.69
N LYS A 179 -4.93 -13.76 -8.48
CA LYS A 179 -6.24 -14.22 -8.10
C LYS A 179 -6.58 -13.67 -6.73
N PHE A 180 -7.56 -12.81 -6.67
CA PHE A 180 -8.13 -12.37 -5.40
C PHE A 180 -9.21 -13.37 -5.00
N GLU A 181 -8.84 -14.37 -4.22
CA GLU A 181 -9.80 -15.29 -3.62
C GLU A 181 -10.64 -14.56 -2.57
N ASP A 182 -10.02 -13.62 -1.89
CA ASP A 182 -10.68 -12.73 -0.93
C ASP A 182 -11.21 -11.46 -1.64
N GLN A 183 -12.52 -11.34 -1.70
CA GLN A 183 -13.24 -10.20 -2.28
C GLN A 183 -13.09 -8.93 -1.43
N VAL A 184 -12.85 -9.07 -0.12
CA VAL A 184 -12.59 -7.92 0.77
C VAL A 184 -11.23 -7.32 0.44
N ALA A 185 -10.22 -8.14 0.23
CA ALA A 185 -8.90 -7.68 -0.22
C ALA A 185 -8.99 -6.97 -1.57
N ALA A 186 -9.75 -7.53 -2.52
CA ALA A 186 -9.96 -6.91 -3.83
C ALA A 186 -10.64 -5.53 -3.74
N LEU A 187 -11.65 -5.41 -2.87
CA LEU A 187 -12.31 -4.14 -2.55
C LEU A 187 -11.32 -3.11 -1.99
N CYS A 188 -10.51 -3.50 -1.01
CA CYS A 188 -9.51 -2.63 -0.39
C CYS A 188 -8.48 -2.12 -1.41
N LEU A 189 -8.02 -2.98 -2.30
CA LEU A 189 -7.09 -2.63 -3.38
C LEU A 189 -7.72 -1.66 -4.40
N ALA A 190 -8.99 -1.85 -4.76
CA ALA A 190 -9.72 -0.93 -5.63
C ALA A 190 -9.94 0.42 -4.95
N ALA A 191 -10.38 0.42 -3.69
CA ALA A 191 -10.63 1.64 -2.91
C ALA A 191 -9.37 2.51 -2.78
N THR A 192 -8.21 1.91 -2.54
CA THR A 192 -6.92 2.63 -2.40
C THR A 192 -6.27 3.02 -3.73
N GLY A 193 -6.79 2.54 -4.87
CA GLY A 193 -6.26 2.81 -6.20
C GLY A 193 -5.06 1.95 -6.60
N ALA A 194 -4.84 0.82 -5.93
CA ALA A 194 -3.85 -0.18 -6.34
C ALA A 194 -4.26 -0.88 -7.64
N ILE A 195 -5.57 -0.98 -7.87
CA ILE A 195 -6.19 -1.44 -9.12
C ILE A 195 -6.71 -0.22 -9.88
N ALA A 196 -6.49 -0.19 -11.20
CA ALA A 196 -6.97 0.89 -12.06
C ALA A 196 -8.50 0.91 -12.15
N GLY A 197 -9.07 2.11 -12.33
CA GLY A 197 -10.52 2.31 -12.29
C GLY A 197 -11.30 1.67 -13.44
N ASP A 198 -10.62 1.33 -14.54
CA ASP A 198 -11.17 0.63 -15.70
C ASP A 198 -11.23 -0.91 -15.51
N VAL A 199 -10.67 -1.42 -14.42
CA VAL A 199 -10.56 -2.85 -14.12
C VAL A 199 -11.65 -3.33 -13.15
N PHE A 200 -12.32 -2.42 -12.44
CA PHE A 200 -13.38 -2.76 -11.50
C PHE A 200 -14.67 -1.98 -11.77
N ASP A 201 -15.78 -2.60 -11.40
CA ASP A 201 -17.10 -1.97 -11.48
C ASP A 201 -17.34 -1.09 -10.24
N ALA A 202 -17.42 0.23 -10.45
CA ALA A 202 -17.64 1.19 -9.38
C ALA A 202 -19.04 1.06 -8.73
N ASP A 203 -20.05 0.58 -9.49
CA ASP A 203 -21.41 0.34 -8.99
C ASP A 203 -21.44 -0.77 -7.93
N THR A 204 -20.48 -1.67 -7.98
CA THR A 204 -20.30 -2.73 -6.98
C THR A 204 -19.34 -2.30 -5.87
N VAL A 205 -18.19 -1.73 -6.22
CA VAL A 205 -17.09 -1.45 -5.29
C VAL A 205 -17.45 -0.31 -4.31
N VAL A 206 -18.08 0.77 -4.78
CA VAL A 206 -18.29 1.93 -3.91
C VAL A 206 -19.38 1.71 -2.86
N PRO A 207 -20.53 1.07 -3.16
CA PRO A 207 -21.46 0.68 -2.12
C PRO A 207 -20.85 -0.25 -1.06
N GLU A 208 -20.02 -1.24 -1.48
CA GLU A 208 -19.34 -2.10 -0.52
C GLU A 208 -18.31 -1.32 0.32
N LEU A 209 -17.59 -0.37 -0.27
CA LEU A 209 -16.73 0.55 0.49
C LEU A 209 -17.54 1.35 1.52
N MET A 210 -18.71 1.86 1.15
CA MET A 210 -19.61 2.56 2.09
C MET A 210 -20.05 1.65 3.24
N ARG A 211 -20.34 0.36 2.97
CA ARG A 211 -20.65 -0.63 4.01
C ARG A 211 -19.48 -0.85 4.97
N VAL A 212 -18.26 -0.95 4.45
CA VAL A 212 -17.05 -1.11 5.28
C VAL A 212 -16.82 0.14 6.11
N LEU A 213 -16.87 1.33 5.50
CA LEU A 213 -16.71 2.61 6.19
C LEU A 213 -17.78 2.83 7.28
N ALA A 214 -19.01 2.41 7.04
CA ALA A 214 -20.10 2.49 8.01
C ALA A 214 -19.82 1.67 9.29
N ARG A 215 -19.05 0.59 9.17
CA ARG A 215 -18.63 -0.24 10.32
C ARG A 215 -17.34 0.24 10.97
N THR A 216 -16.36 0.69 10.16
CA THR A 216 -15.02 1.02 10.65
C THR A 216 -14.85 2.49 11.03
N ALA A 217 -15.61 3.38 10.43
CA ALA A 217 -15.49 4.83 10.61
C ALA A 217 -16.85 5.56 10.48
N PRO A 218 -17.89 5.20 11.27
CA PRO A 218 -19.23 5.80 11.16
C PRO A 218 -19.21 7.31 11.40
N ASP A 219 -18.38 7.78 12.32
CA ASP A 219 -18.26 9.21 12.62
C ASP A 219 -17.72 10.01 11.43
N ALA A 220 -16.79 9.44 10.66
CA ALA A 220 -16.30 10.07 9.44
C ALA A 220 -17.40 10.25 8.38
N LEU A 221 -18.31 9.28 8.26
CA LEU A 221 -19.46 9.37 7.37
C LEU A 221 -20.48 10.41 7.87
N ARG A 222 -20.71 10.49 9.17
CA ARG A 222 -21.58 11.50 9.79
C ARG A 222 -21.04 12.90 9.56
N GLU A 223 -19.79 13.14 9.89
CA GLU A 223 -19.17 14.46 9.74
C GLU A 223 -19.09 14.91 8.28
N LYS A 224 -18.71 14.02 7.39
CA LYS A 224 -18.44 14.37 5.99
C LYS A 224 -19.70 14.42 5.13
N TYR A 225 -20.59 13.46 5.33
CA TYR A 225 -21.76 13.26 4.46
C TYR A 225 -23.10 13.44 5.17
N GLY A 226 -23.10 13.67 6.50
CA GLY A 226 -24.32 13.82 7.30
C GLY A 226 -25.13 12.51 7.39
N ILE A 227 -24.44 11.37 7.35
CA ILE A 227 -25.07 10.04 7.46
C ILE A 227 -25.22 9.71 8.95
N GLU A 228 -26.45 9.72 9.44
CA GLU A 228 -26.77 9.41 10.85
C GLU A 228 -26.97 7.90 11.06
N ASP A 229 -27.62 7.22 10.13
CA ASP A 229 -27.85 5.77 10.18
C ASP A 229 -26.79 5.01 9.36
N ALA A 230 -25.72 4.60 10.02
CA ALA A 230 -24.67 3.80 9.41
C ALA A 230 -25.10 2.33 9.11
N ALA A 231 -26.27 1.88 9.63
CA ALA A 231 -26.79 0.54 9.35
C ALA A 231 -27.65 0.49 8.08
N ALA A 232 -27.93 1.63 7.46
CA ALA A 232 -28.70 1.70 6.23
C ALA A 232 -28.06 0.90 5.09
N ASP A 233 -28.87 0.57 4.08
CA ASP A 233 -28.38 -0.11 2.88
C ASP A 233 -27.25 0.71 2.21
N PRO A 234 -26.18 0.07 1.72
CA PRO A 234 -25.05 0.76 1.11
C PRO A 234 -25.40 1.67 -0.07
N GLN A 235 -26.43 1.33 -0.86
CA GLN A 235 -26.92 2.19 -1.93
C GLN A 235 -27.59 3.47 -1.37
N ILE A 236 -28.27 3.35 -0.22
CA ILE A 236 -28.85 4.50 0.48
C ILE A 236 -27.73 5.39 1.03
N LEU A 237 -26.71 4.80 1.63
CA LEU A 237 -25.53 5.55 2.11
C LEU A 237 -24.83 6.32 0.98
N LEU A 238 -24.64 5.67 -0.18
CA LEU A 238 -24.09 6.30 -1.38
C LEU A 238 -24.96 7.47 -1.87
N ALA A 239 -26.28 7.26 -1.93
CA ALA A 239 -27.22 8.30 -2.37
C ALA A 239 -27.24 9.50 -1.40
N GLN A 240 -27.21 9.26 -0.10
CA GLN A 240 -27.12 10.32 0.92
C GLN A 240 -25.84 11.13 0.79
N ALA A 241 -24.68 10.45 0.63
CA ALA A 241 -23.40 11.11 0.40
C ALA A 241 -23.42 11.96 -0.88
N GLY A 242 -23.94 11.41 -1.98
CA GLY A 242 -24.10 12.09 -3.25
C GLY A 242 -24.98 13.34 -3.13
N LYS A 243 -26.14 13.23 -2.48
CA LYS A 243 -27.08 14.35 -2.23
C LYS A 243 -26.40 15.44 -1.38
N ARG A 244 -25.75 15.06 -0.28
CA ARG A 244 -25.07 16.01 0.63
C ARG A 244 -23.97 16.80 -0.08
N ARG A 245 -23.30 16.19 -1.06
CA ARG A 245 -22.18 16.77 -1.79
C ARG A 245 -22.57 17.39 -3.13
N GLY A 246 -23.85 17.49 -3.43
CA GLY A 246 -24.37 18.12 -4.64
C GLY A 246 -24.09 17.34 -5.92
N CYS A 247 -23.96 16.01 -5.83
CA CYS A 247 -23.88 15.11 -6.99
C CYS A 247 -25.31 14.86 -7.51
N ILE A 248 -25.90 15.86 -8.16
CA ILE A 248 -27.30 15.86 -8.61
C ILE A 248 -27.34 16.21 -10.09
N LEU A 249 -28.13 15.44 -10.84
CA LEU A 249 -28.45 15.68 -12.25
C LEU A 249 -29.56 16.72 -12.40
N PRO A 250 -29.70 17.34 -13.60
CA PRO A 250 -30.91 18.09 -13.94
C PRO A 250 -32.15 17.23 -13.70
N GLY A 251 -33.13 17.76 -12.97
CA GLY A 251 -34.33 17.02 -12.54
C GLY A 251 -34.25 16.38 -11.16
N GLY A 252 -33.13 16.55 -10.41
CA GLY A 252 -33.04 16.21 -9.00
C GLY A 252 -32.59 14.76 -8.70
N ALA A 253 -32.37 13.95 -9.71
CA ALA A 253 -31.83 12.58 -9.53
C ALA A 253 -30.35 12.60 -9.09
N ILE A 254 -29.94 11.57 -8.36
CA ILE A 254 -28.53 11.43 -7.94
C ILE A 254 -27.64 11.07 -9.15
N ASP A 255 -26.54 11.82 -9.31
CA ASP A 255 -25.45 11.48 -10.20
C ASP A 255 -24.51 10.47 -9.50
N TYR A 256 -24.83 9.19 -9.64
CA TYR A 256 -24.07 8.11 -8.99
C TYR A 256 -22.63 8.04 -9.45
N ALA A 257 -22.34 8.23 -10.72
CA ALA A 257 -20.97 8.19 -11.25
C ALA A 257 -20.08 9.27 -10.62
N ARG A 258 -20.63 10.48 -10.47
CA ARG A 258 -19.96 11.59 -9.81
C ARG A 258 -19.82 11.34 -8.30
N ALA A 259 -20.84 10.78 -7.64
CA ALA A 259 -20.81 10.45 -6.22
C ALA A 259 -19.77 9.39 -5.90
N GLN A 260 -19.70 8.32 -6.70
CA GLN A 260 -18.70 7.25 -6.57
C GLN A 260 -17.28 7.79 -6.72
N THR A 261 -17.03 8.57 -7.77
CA THR A 261 -15.72 9.20 -7.99
C THR A 261 -15.32 10.09 -6.82
N MET A 262 -16.25 10.86 -6.30
CA MET A 262 -16.03 11.74 -5.15
C MET A 262 -15.68 10.95 -3.89
N ILE A 263 -16.42 9.89 -3.56
CA ILE A 263 -16.20 9.07 -2.37
C ILE A 263 -14.81 8.39 -2.43
N LEU A 264 -14.47 7.79 -3.58
CA LEU A 264 -13.14 7.21 -3.77
C LEU A 264 -12.02 8.23 -3.58
N ASN A 265 -12.19 9.44 -4.13
CA ASN A 265 -11.21 10.51 -3.99
C ASN A 265 -11.12 11.03 -2.55
N ASP A 266 -12.24 11.17 -1.84
CA ASP A 266 -12.26 11.60 -0.44
C ASP A 266 -11.57 10.56 0.46
N PHE A 267 -11.78 9.26 0.23
CA PHE A 267 -11.05 8.20 0.92
C PHE A 267 -9.55 8.20 0.59
N ARG A 268 -9.20 8.22 -0.70
CA ARG A 268 -7.81 8.18 -1.17
C ARG A 268 -6.97 9.36 -0.70
N SER A 269 -7.58 10.54 -0.60
CA SER A 269 -6.91 11.78 -0.17
C SER A 269 -6.94 12.01 1.34
N GLY A 270 -7.54 11.11 2.14
CA GLY A 270 -7.66 11.26 3.59
C GLY A 270 -8.68 12.29 4.05
N LYS A 271 -9.57 12.78 3.17
CA LYS A 271 -10.61 13.74 3.52
C LYS A 271 -11.74 13.16 4.39
N LEU A 272 -11.78 11.84 4.53
CA LEU A 272 -12.64 11.12 5.47
C LEU A 272 -11.96 10.88 6.82
N GLY A 273 -10.74 11.43 7.04
CA GLY A 273 -9.96 11.17 8.22
C GLY A 273 -8.97 10.02 8.01
N ARG A 274 -8.36 9.57 9.11
CA ARG A 274 -7.37 8.50 9.14
C ARG A 274 -8.07 7.16 9.36
N ILE A 275 -8.16 6.34 8.32
CA ILE A 275 -8.95 5.11 8.32
C ILE A 275 -8.09 3.93 7.88
N THR A 276 -8.16 2.82 8.62
CA THR A 276 -7.61 1.51 8.23
C THR A 276 -8.76 0.54 8.06
N LEU A 277 -8.85 -0.11 6.90
CA LEU A 277 -9.94 -1.03 6.55
C LEU A 277 -9.67 -2.46 7.02
N ASP A 278 -8.39 -2.84 7.13
CA ASP A 278 -7.97 -4.17 7.53
C ASP A 278 -7.82 -4.28 9.06
N ALA A 279 -8.42 -5.31 9.64
CA ALA A 279 -8.13 -5.69 11.01
C ALA A 279 -6.86 -6.55 11.07
N VAL A 280 -6.11 -6.45 12.19
CA VAL A 280 -5.01 -7.38 12.48
C VAL A 280 -5.61 -8.78 12.64
N PRO A 281 -5.08 -9.81 11.94
CA PRO A 281 -5.56 -11.17 12.11
C PRO A 281 -5.49 -11.61 13.57
N ALA A 282 -6.56 -12.27 14.04
CA ALA A 282 -6.50 -12.98 15.33
C ALA A 282 -5.39 -14.02 15.25
N GLU A 283 -4.59 -14.14 16.30
CA GLU A 283 -3.58 -15.18 16.36
C GLU A 283 -4.29 -16.53 16.45
N GLU A 284 -3.95 -17.43 15.55
CA GLU A 284 -4.28 -18.85 15.74
C GLU A 284 -3.48 -19.31 16.98
N VAL A 285 -4.23 -19.65 18.03
CA VAL A 285 -3.71 -20.19 19.31
C VAL A 285 -3.22 -21.62 19.09
#